data_6fee933e122312dac951699b9afd9199
#
_entry.id   6fee933e122312dac951699b9afd9199
#
_cell.length_a   1.000
_cell.length_b   1.000
_cell.length_c   1.000
_cell.angle_alpha   90.00
_cell.angle_beta   90.00
_cell.angle_gamma   90.00
#
_symmetry.space_group_name_H-M   'P 1'
#
loop_
_entity.id
_entity.type
_entity.pdbx_description
1 polymer ?
#
loop_
_entity_poly.entity_id
_entity_poly.type
_entity_poly.pdbx_seq_one_letter_code
_entity_poly.pdbx_strand_id
1 'polypeptide(L)'
;MSDAHARSRARLPLRTRTALAAAAGARWASQRTGRGKGSMIGGLIAARIDPSIMQRLAAGKRTAVVTGTNGKSTTTKMTTAALGTLGEVISQADGANMDAGIIATLTLGRTAPYAAIEVDELHVPHVSDAVDPEVLVLLNLSRDQLDRVGEITIIEKRLREGIARHPDMIVVANCDDVLVTSAAYDAQNVVWVAAGGGWANDSISCPRSGEPIIRDGDDWWSSGTDFRRPTPTWWFDDDSIHGPDGFTAPLRLNLPGKANRGNATQAVAAAVAMGAEPTAAVEAVGTVGEVAGRYGVRQVGDHSVRMLLAKNPAGWQEALSMIDPDAAGLVIAVNGQVPDGEDLSWLWDVRF
;
A
#
# COMPACT_ATOMS: atom_id res chain seq x y z
N MET A 1 -16.77 -9.96 -27.65
CA MET A 1 -16.07 -8.70 -27.40
C MET A 1 -14.60 -9.03 -27.14
N SER A 2 -13.84 -9.19 -28.20
CA SER A 2 -12.45 -9.67 -28.16
C SER A 2 -11.70 -8.86 -29.21
N ASP A 3 -11.08 -7.72 -28.82
CA ASP A 3 -10.13 -7.01 -29.71
C ASP A 3 -9.30 -5.91 -29.01
N ALA A 4 -9.28 -5.85 -27.66
CA ALA A 4 -8.46 -4.84 -26.96
C ALA A 4 -7.06 -5.36 -26.56
N HIS A 5 -6.74 -6.63 -26.76
CA HIS A 5 -5.51 -7.28 -26.26
C HIS A 5 -4.32 -7.34 -27.24
N ALA A 6 -4.45 -6.76 -28.41
CA ALA A 6 -3.36 -6.70 -29.39
C ALA A 6 -2.74 -5.31 -29.47
N ARG A 7 -2.46 -4.63 -28.33
CA ARG A 7 -1.53 -3.47 -28.37
C ARG A 7 -0.13 -4.01 -28.62
N SER A 8 0.27 -3.91 -29.88
CA SER A 8 1.60 -4.17 -30.44
C SER A 8 2.69 -3.88 -29.40
N ARG A 9 3.55 -4.88 -29.11
CA ARG A 9 4.84 -4.70 -28.43
C ARG A 9 5.70 -3.71 -29.25
N ALA A 10 5.40 -2.42 -29.16
CA ALA A 10 6.19 -1.39 -29.83
C ALA A 10 7.65 -1.53 -29.37
N ARG A 11 8.58 -1.56 -30.33
CA ARG A 11 10.01 -1.61 -30.01
C ARG A 11 10.34 -0.37 -29.19
N LEU A 12 10.84 -0.59 -27.94
CA LEU A 12 11.28 0.51 -27.10
C LEU A 12 12.26 1.42 -27.85
N PRO A 13 12.12 2.76 -27.71
CA PRO A 13 13.04 3.73 -28.29
C PRO A 13 14.50 3.43 -27.95
N LEU A 14 15.43 3.86 -28.81
CA LEU A 14 16.87 3.60 -28.59
C LEU A 14 17.33 4.13 -27.22
N ARG A 15 16.86 5.31 -26.82
CA ARG A 15 17.17 5.92 -25.51
C ARG A 15 16.75 5.00 -24.34
N THR A 16 15.57 4.42 -24.39
CA THR A 16 15.08 3.48 -23.37
C THR A 16 15.91 2.20 -23.35
N ARG A 17 16.28 1.68 -24.52
CA ARG A 17 17.13 0.50 -24.62
C ARG A 17 18.52 0.74 -24.05
N THR A 18 19.13 1.90 -24.31
CA THR A 18 20.42 2.27 -23.71
C THR A 18 20.30 2.47 -22.21
N ALA A 19 19.21 3.08 -21.72
CA ALA A 19 18.93 3.21 -20.28
C ALA A 19 18.85 1.84 -19.58
N LEU A 20 18.13 0.88 -20.16
CA LEU A 20 18.02 -0.48 -19.63
C LEU A 20 19.36 -1.24 -19.64
N ALA A 21 20.15 -1.08 -20.70
CA ALA A 21 21.49 -1.70 -20.78
C ALA A 21 22.44 -1.13 -19.71
N ALA A 22 22.44 0.20 -19.52
CA ALA A 22 23.23 0.87 -18.50
C ALA A 22 22.81 0.44 -17.07
N ALA A 23 21.49 0.35 -16.82
CA ALA A 23 20.93 -0.12 -15.56
C ALA A 23 21.36 -1.58 -15.25
N ALA A 24 21.31 -2.45 -16.26
CA ALA A 24 21.74 -3.84 -16.11
C ALA A 24 23.24 -3.94 -15.80
N GLY A 25 24.09 -3.15 -16.46
CA GLY A 25 25.52 -3.07 -16.18
C GLY A 25 25.82 -2.56 -14.77
N ALA A 26 25.12 -1.52 -14.32
CA ALA A 26 25.28 -0.97 -12.97
C ALA A 26 24.85 -1.98 -11.89
N ARG A 27 23.73 -2.68 -12.11
CA ARG A 27 23.27 -3.75 -11.22
C ARG A 27 24.29 -4.88 -11.12
N TRP A 28 24.82 -5.34 -12.24
CA TRP A 28 25.86 -6.37 -12.28
C TRP A 28 27.11 -5.94 -11.50
N ALA A 29 27.60 -4.71 -11.72
CA ALA A 29 28.76 -4.16 -11.03
C ALA A 29 28.53 -4.06 -9.51
N SER A 30 27.35 -3.58 -9.08
CA SER A 30 26.98 -3.48 -7.66
C SER A 30 26.99 -4.86 -6.97
N GLN A 31 26.39 -5.86 -7.61
CA GLN A 31 26.35 -7.24 -7.09
C GLN A 31 27.75 -7.83 -6.98
N ARG A 32 28.61 -7.60 -7.98
CA ARG A 32 29.99 -8.15 -7.99
C ARG A 32 30.90 -7.47 -6.95
N THR A 33 30.62 -6.22 -6.59
CA THR A 33 31.39 -5.49 -5.56
C THR A 33 30.82 -5.63 -4.14
N GLY A 34 29.77 -6.46 -3.94
CA GLY A 34 29.16 -6.68 -2.62
C GLY A 34 28.43 -5.48 -2.04
N ARG A 35 28.13 -4.44 -2.84
CA ARG A 35 27.48 -3.20 -2.41
C ARG A 35 25.94 -3.27 -2.41
N GLY A 36 25.38 -4.50 -2.30
CA GLY A 36 23.95 -4.76 -2.25
C GLY A 36 23.34 -5.26 -3.55
N LYS A 37 22.01 -5.44 -3.59
CA LYS A 37 21.27 -6.02 -4.74
C LYS A 37 21.36 -5.18 -6.02
N GLY A 38 21.75 -3.91 -5.94
CA GLY A 38 22.01 -3.01 -7.08
C GLY A 38 20.74 -2.56 -7.84
N SER A 39 19.53 -2.94 -7.40
CA SER A 39 18.29 -2.59 -8.06
C SER A 39 18.04 -1.08 -8.07
N MET A 40 18.23 -0.42 -6.92
CA MET A 40 18.07 1.04 -6.77
C MET A 40 19.03 1.82 -7.67
N ILE A 41 20.31 1.43 -7.72
CA ILE A 41 21.33 2.10 -8.56
C ILE A 41 20.95 1.97 -10.04
N GLY A 42 20.49 0.79 -10.46
CA GLY A 42 20.04 0.56 -11.83
C GLY A 42 18.87 1.44 -12.21
N GLY A 43 17.86 1.57 -11.32
CA GLY A 43 16.69 2.42 -11.52
C GLY A 43 17.05 3.90 -11.64
N LEU A 44 17.93 4.41 -10.76
CA LEU A 44 18.42 5.80 -10.81
C LEU A 44 19.14 6.13 -12.12
N ILE A 45 20.03 5.24 -12.58
CA ILE A 45 20.73 5.42 -13.85
C ILE A 45 19.76 5.40 -15.02
N ALA A 46 18.80 4.49 -15.01
CA ALA A 46 17.78 4.38 -16.05
C ALA A 46 16.93 5.65 -16.14
N ALA A 47 16.45 6.18 -15.00
CA ALA A 47 15.69 7.44 -14.95
C ALA A 47 16.48 8.64 -15.46
N ARG A 48 17.78 8.70 -15.14
CA ARG A 48 18.62 9.81 -15.59
C ARG A 48 18.88 9.79 -17.10
N ILE A 49 19.01 8.60 -17.70
CA ILE A 49 19.20 8.44 -19.14
C ILE A 49 17.88 8.68 -19.88
N ASP A 50 16.78 8.13 -19.37
CA ASP A 50 15.45 8.26 -19.97
C ASP A 50 14.41 8.64 -18.89
N PRO A 51 14.11 9.94 -18.73
CA PRO A 51 13.12 10.43 -17.76
C PRO A 51 11.70 9.86 -17.93
N SER A 52 11.36 9.40 -19.16
CA SER A 52 10.05 8.79 -19.45
C SER A 52 10.06 7.26 -19.32
N ILE A 53 11.11 6.68 -18.72
CA ILE A 53 11.29 5.21 -18.69
C ILE A 53 10.16 4.52 -17.92
N MET A 54 9.71 5.10 -16.80
CA MET A 54 8.61 4.54 -15.99
C MET A 54 7.35 4.41 -16.82
N GLN A 55 6.94 5.47 -17.50
CA GLN A 55 5.78 5.50 -18.39
C GLN A 55 5.88 4.45 -19.50
N ARG A 56 7.06 4.33 -20.12
CA ARG A 56 7.27 3.36 -21.22
C ARG A 56 7.26 1.91 -20.75
N LEU A 57 7.72 1.64 -19.54
CA LEU A 57 7.73 0.30 -18.98
C LEU A 57 6.35 -0.11 -18.43
N ALA A 58 5.55 0.85 -17.97
CA ALA A 58 4.18 0.64 -17.52
C ALA A 58 3.19 0.51 -18.69
N ALA A 59 3.53 1.06 -19.85
CA ALA A 59 2.63 1.10 -21.01
C ALA A 59 2.08 -0.29 -21.37
N GLY A 60 0.74 -0.40 -21.40
CA GLY A 60 0.00 -1.62 -21.70
C GLY A 60 -0.14 -2.59 -20.53
N LYS A 61 0.32 -2.24 -19.33
CA LYS A 61 0.04 -2.98 -18.08
C LYS A 61 -1.22 -2.44 -17.42
N ARG A 62 -1.97 -3.33 -16.80
CA ARG A 62 -3.02 -2.97 -15.86
C ARG A 62 -2.37 -2.88 -14.48
N THR A 63 -2.36 -1.68 -13.90
CA THR A 63 -1.56 -1.39 -12.70
C THR A 63 -2.45 -1.06 -11.52
N ALA A 64 -2.22 -1.71 -10.38
CA ALA A 64 -2.69 -1.30 -9.06
C ALA A 64 -1.55 -0.61 -8.31
N VAL A 65 -1.79 0.60 -7.83
CA VAL A 65 -0.89 1.34 -6.94
C VAL A 65 -1.40 1.20 -5.51
N VAL A 66 -0.52 0.86 -4.56
CA VAL A 66 -0.85 0.72 -3.14
C VAL A 66 -0.05 1.74 -2.34
N THR A 67 -0.74 2.55 -1.55
CA THR A 67 -0.12 3.59 -0.71
C THR A 67 -0.83 3.73 0.64
N GLY A 68 -0.17 4.40 1.57
CA GLY A 68 -0.63 4.67 2.93
C GLY A 68 0.51 4.56 3.93
N THR A 69 0.39 5.15 5.09
CA THR A 69 1.46 5.18 6.09
C THR A 69 1.86 3.79 6.55
N ASN A 70 0.89 2.95 6.90
CA ASN A 70 1.10 1.59 7.37
C ASN A 70 0.44 0.55 6.44
N GLY A 71 0.99 -0.68 6.42
CA GLY A 71 0.39 -1.79 5.68
C GLY A 71 0.77 -1.91 4.20
N LYS A 72 1.46 -0.94 3.61
CA LYS A 72 1.81 -0.89 2.18
C LYS A 72 2.35 -2.22 1.63
N SER A 73 3.44 -2.71 2.18
CA SER A 73 4.11 -3.93 1.67
C SER A 73 3.24 -5.18 1.81
N THR A 74 2.50 -5.28 2.91
CA THR A 74 1.57 -6.40 3.15
C THR A 74 0.43 -6.37 2.14
N THR A 75 -0.22 -5.22 1.99
CA THR A 75 -1.34 -5.07 1.04
C THR A 75 -0.87 -5.24 -0.39
N THR A 76 0.31 -4.74 -0.75
CA THR A 76 0.87 -4.97 -2.09
C THR A 76 1.10 -6.45 -2.38
N LYS A 77 1.60 -7.24 -1.41
CA LYS A 77 1.72 -8.69 -1.56
C LYS A 77 0.36 -9.38 -1.70
N MET A 78 -0.63 -8.98 -0.88
CA MET A 78 -2.00 -9.49 -0.98
C MET A 78 -2.64 -9.12 -2.32
N THR A 79 -2.49 -7.89 -2.78
CA THR A 79 -2.95 -7.44 -4.09
C THR A 79 -2.27 -8.21 -5.22
N THR A 80 -0.96 -8.48 -5.09
CA THR A 80 -0.21 -9.31 -6.05
C THR A 80 -0.77 -10.72 -6.12
N ALA A 81 -1.07 -11.35 -4.98
CA ALA A 81 -1.65 -12.68 -4.92
C ALA A 81 -3.06 -12.70 -5.54
N ALA A 82 -3.92 -11.74 -5.18
CA ALA A 82 -5.27 -11.65 -5.71
C ALA A 82 -5.30 -11.38 -7.22
N LEU A 83 -4.48 -10.45 -7.73
CA LEU A 83 -4.31 -10.21 -9.17
C LEU A 83 -3.68 -11.40 -9.90
N GLY A 84 -2.91 -12.23 -9.19
CA GLY A 84 -2.35 -13.47 -9.70
C GLY A 84 -3.40 -14.45 -10.23
N THR A 85 -4.64 -14.35 -9.80
CA THR A 85 -5.78 -15.11 -10.34
C THR A 85 -6.15 -14.72 -11.77
N LEU A 86 -5.76 -13.50 -12.21
CA LEU A 86 -5.98 -13.00 -13.57
C LEU A 86 -4.82 -13.31 -14.52
N GLY A 87 -3.60 -13.46 -13.99
CA GLY A 87 -2.41 -13.70 -14.79
C GLY A 87 -1.11 -13.31 -14.08
N GLU A 88 -0.02 -13.24 -14.85
CA GLU A 88 1.30 -12.87 -14.31
C GLU A 88 1.30 -11.42 -13.78
N VAL A 89 1.74 -11.24 -12.54
CA VAL A 89 1.82 -9.94 -11.85
C VAL A 89 3.25 -9.62 -11.48
N ILE A 90 3.71 -8.42 -11.79
CA ILE A 90 4.99 -7.92 -11.26
C ILE A 90 4.75 -7.03 -10.05
N SER A 91 5.59 -7.17 -9.04
CA SER A 91 5.56 -6.38 -7.81
C SER A 91 6.96 -6.21 -7.22
N GLN A 92 7.14 -5.20 -6.35
CA GLN A 92 8.39 -5.02 -5.63
C GLN A 92 8.64 -6.16 -4.64
N ALA A 93 9.86 -6.69 -4.65
CA ALA A 93 10.26 -7.75 -3.73
C ALA A 93 10.61 -7.23 -2.31
N ASP A 94 11.11 -6.00 -2.21
CA ASP A 94 11.81 -5.49 -1.02
C ASP A 94 11.25 -4.14 -0.50
N GLY A 95 10.01 -3.76 -0.82
CA GLY A 95 9.39 -2.52 -0.35
C GLY A 95 10.08 -1.24 -0.87
N ALA A 96 10.73 -1.32 -2.02
CA ALA A 96 11.38 -0.18 -2.67
C ALA A 96 10.32 0.71 -3.36
N ASN A 97 9.67 1.57 -2.57
CA ASN A 97 8.46 2.34 -2.89
C ASN A 97 8.72 3.71 -3.54
N MET A 98 9.96 3.97 -3.96
CA MET A 98 10.38 5.19 -4.67
C MET A 98 10.69 4.88 -6.14
N ASP A 99 10.78 5.91 -6.96
CA ASP A 99 10.94 5.85 -8.43
C ASP A 99 11.96 4.81 -8.91
N ALA A 100 13.15 4.79 -8.31
CA ALA A 100 14.20 3.86 -8.71
C ALA A 100 13.82 2.39 -8.50
N GLY A 101 13.12 2.10 -7.40
CA GLY A 101 12.61 0.76 -7.10
C GLY A 101 11.48 0.35 -8.04
N ILE A 102 10.58 1.29 -8.35
CA ILE A 102 9.47 1.08 -9.28
C ILE A 102 10.01 0.79 -10.69
N ILE A 103 10.96 1.60 -11.18
CA ILE A 103 11.60 1.39 -12.49
C ILE A 103 12.30 0.03 -12.54
N ALA A 104 13.02 -0.35 -11.48
CA ALA A 104 13.66 -1.66 -11.40
C ALA A 104 12.65 -2.80 -11.48
N THR A 105 11.54 -2.69 -10.77
CA THR A 105 10.43 -3.66 -10.78
C THR A 105 9.82 -3.79 -12.16
N LEU A 106 9.43 -2.68 -12.78
CA LEU A 106 8.86 -2.68 -14.12
C LEU A 106 9.83 -3.21 -15.18
N THR A 107 11.14 -3.00 -14.98
CA THR A 107 12.19 -3.54 -15.87
C THR A 107 12.24 -5.08 -15.81
N LEU A 108 12.11 -5.66 -14.63
CA LEU A 108 12.13 -7.11 -14.43
C LEU A 108 10.84 -7.78 -14.97
N GLY A 109 9.69 -7.17 -14.76
CA GLY A 109 8.38 -7.70 -15.15
C GLY A 109 7.87 -7.16 -16.48
N ARG A 110 8.72 -6.99 -17.49
CA ARG A 110 8.33 -6.40 -18.77
C ARG A 110 7.22 -7.14 -19.50
N THR A 111 7.12 -8.44 -19.32
CA THR A 111 6.13 -9.31 -19.97
C THR A 111 4.83 -9.44 -19.18
N ALA A 112 4.85 -9.20 -17.90
CA ALA A 112 3.68 -9.33 -17.04
C ALA A 112 2.61 -8.32 -17.45
N PRO A 113 1.35 -8.77 -17.68
CA PRO A 113 0.24 -7.88 -18.03
C PRO A 113 -0.26 -7.05 -16.85
N TYR A 114 -0.01 -7.51 -15.63
CA TYR A 114 -0.44 -6.85 -14.39
C TYR A 114 0.76 -6.36 -13.58
N ALA A 115 0.54 -5.27 -12.84
CA ALA A 115 1.50 -4.76 -11.87
C ALA A 115 0.77 -4.37 -10.57
N ALA A 116 1.34 -4.76 -9.42
CA ALA A 116 0.96 -4.26 -8.10
C ALA A 116 2.15 -3.51 -7.53
N ILE A 117 2.05 -2.19 -7.38
CA ILE A 117 3.18 -1.31 -7.08
C ILE A 117 2.96 -0.61 -5.75
N GLU A 118 3.88 -0.82 -4.81
CA GLU A 118 3.97 -0.05 -3.57
C GLU A 118 4.56 1.34 -3.89
N VAL A 119 3.89 2.40 -3.43
CA VAL A 119 4.33 3.78 -3.66
C VAL A 119 4.26 4.56 -2.35
N ASP A 120 5.31 5.32 -2.05
CA ASP A 120 5.30 6.31 -0.97
C ASP A 120 4.29 7.42 -1.25
N GLU A 121 3.59 7.90 -0.22
CA GLU A 121 2.44 8.80 -0.35
C GLU A 121 2.77 10.08 -1.13
N LEU A 122 3.96 10.65 -0.90
CA LEU A 122 4.40 11.86 -1.60
C LEU A 122 4.72 11.61 -3.07
N HIS A 123 5.02 10.37 -3.44
CA HIS A 123 5.36 9.98 -4.80
C HIS A 123 4.14 9.56 -5.63
N VAL A 124 2.98 9.28 -5.00
CA VAL A 124 1.76 8.82 -5.70
C VAL A 124 1.36 9.72 -6.86
N PRO A 125 1.32 11.07 -6.73
CA PRO A 125 0.83 11.91 -7.81
C PRO A 125 1.64 11.76 -9.11
N HIS A 126 2.97 11.83 -9.05
CA HIS A 126 3.79 11.74 -10.26
C HIS A 126 3.98 10.30 -10.75
N VAL A 127 3.93 9.31 -9.85
CA VAL A 127 3.92 7.91 -10.27
C VAL A 127 2.63 7.59 -11.01
N SER A 128 1.47 8.05 -10.52
CA SER A 128 0.19 7.90 -11.21
C SER A 128 0.21 8.57 -12.59
N ASP A 129 0.76 9.78 -12.69
CA ASP A 129 0.95 10.45 -13.98
C ASP A 129 1.83 9.63 -14.96
N ALA A 130 2.77 8.84 -14.45
CA ALA A 130 3.66 8.02 -15.26
C ALA A 130 3.10 6.64 -15.60
N VAL A 131 2.45 5.96 -14.66
CA VAL A 131 2.01 4.57 -14.85
C VAL A 131 0.55 4.43 -15.26
N ASP A 132 -0.24 5.51 -15.12
CA ASP A 132 -1.68 5.56 -15.43
C ASP A 132 -2.42 4.37 -14.79
N PRO A 133 -2.49 4.32 -13.44
CA PRO A 133 -3.00 3.14 -12.75
C PRO A 133 -4.51 2.97 -12.97
N GLU A 134 -4.93 1.73 -13.13
CA GLU A 134 -6.35 1.39 -13.17
C GLU A 134 -6.98 1.49 -11.77
N VAL A 135 -6.22 1.12 -10.73
CA VAL A 135 -6.66 1.15 -9.33
C VAL A 135 -5.60 1.83 -8.45
N LEU A 136 -6.05 2.72 -7.58
CA LEU A 136 -5.27 3.26 -6.46
C LEU A 136 -5.88 2.77 -5.14
N VAL A 137 -5.09 2.09 -4.32
CA VAL A 137 -5.48 1.64 -2.98
C VAL A 137 -4.92 2.59 -1.94
N LEU A 138 -5.80 3.26 -1.20
CA LEU A 138 -5.46 4.16 -0.09
C LEU A 138 -5.77 3.49 1.25
N LEU A 139 -4.72 3.13 2.00
CA LEU A 139 -4.86 2.33 3.22
C LEU A 139 -5.21 3.16 4.45
N ASN A 140 -4.32 4.04 4.82
CA ASN A 140 -4.43 4.92 5.97
C ASN A 140 -3.43 6.08 5.84
N LEU A 141 -3.73 7.17 6.51
CA LEU A 141 -2.83 8.33 6.62
C LEU A 141 -2.66 8.68 8.09
N SER A 142 -1.46 8.53 8.60
CA SER A 142 -1.09 8.89 9.97
C SER A 142 0.28 9.56 10.00
N ARG A 143 0.57 10.27 11.10
CA ARG A 143 1.91 10.82 11.32
C ARG A 143 2.94 9.69 11.39
N ASP A 144 3.98 9.79 10.62
CA ASP A 144 5.11 8.86 10.71
C ASP A 144 6.08 9.28 11.83
N GLN A 145 6.21 10.61 12.07
CA GLN A 145 7.02 11.20 13.14
C GLN A 145 6.36 12.51 13.65
N LEU A 146 6.59 12.88 14.92
CA LEU A 146 5.94 14.04 15.57
C LEU A 146 6.29 15.40 14.93
N ASP A 147 7.49 15.56 14.42
CA ASP A 147 7.99 16.76 13.76
C ASP A 147 7.33 17.02 12.39
N ARG A 148 6.51 16.09 11.90
CA ARG A 148 5.85 16.14 10.59
C ARG A 148 4.34 16.40 10.63
N VAL A 149 3.83 17.04 11.69
CA VAL A 149 2.38 17.31 11.84
C VAL A 149 1.80 18.11 10.66
N GLY A 150 2.56 19.05 10.10
CA GLY A 150 2.17 19.77 8.88
C GLY A 150 2.22 18.94 7.61
N GLU A 151 2.94 17.83 7.61
CA GLU A 151 3.17 16.98 6.44
C GLU A 151 1.93 16.17 6.07
N ILE A 152 1.15 15.69 7.05
CA ILE A 152 -0.03 14.85 6.79
C ILE A 152 -1.13 15.60 6.02
N THR A 153 -1.35 16.87 6.33
CA THR A 153 -2.29 17.73 5.59
C THR A 153 -1.79 17.99 4.17
N ILE A 154 -0.47 18.15 4.00
CA ILE A 154 0.13 18.31 2.67
C ILE A 154 0.00 17.01 1.87
N ILE A 155 0.22 15.86 2.49
CA ILE A 155 0.06 14.54 1.87
C ILE A 155 -1.38 14.35 1.40
N GLU A 156 -2.37 14.57 2.29
CA GLU A 156 -3.79 14.49 1.93
C GLU A 156 -4.11 15.35 0.71
N LYS A 157 -3.71 16.63 0.76
CA LYS A 157 -3.95 17.57 -0.33
C LYS A 157 -3.33 17.11 -1.64
N ARG A 158 -2.07 16.65 -1.62
CA ARG A 158 -1.38 16.17 -2.82
C ARG A 158 -2.02 14.90 -3.38
N LEU A 159 -2.46 13.98 -2.53
CA LEU A 159 -3.19 12.79 -2.96
C LEU A 159 -4.51 13.19 -3.64
N ARG A 160 -5.30 14.06 -3.03
CA ARG A 160 -6.55 14.59 -3.59
C ARG A 160 -6.34 15.25 -4.95
N GLU A 161 -5.34 16.14 -5.07
CA GLU A 161 -4.98 16.79 -6.33
C GLU A 161 -4.47 15.77 -7.37
N GLY A 162 -3.74 14.75 -6.94
CA GLY A 162 -3.29 13.64 -7.79
C GLY A 162 -4.45 12.82 -8.34
N ILE A 163 -5.38 12.42 -7.48
CA ILE A 163 -6.58 11.65 -7.84
C ILE A 163 -7.44 12.44 -8.84
N ALA A 164 -7.64 13.75 -8.62
CA ALA A 164 -8.44 14.59 -9.51
C ALA A 164 -7.92 14.65 -10.95
N ARG A 165 -6.64 14.36 -11.20
CA ARG A 165 -6.06 14.31 -12.56
C ARG A 165 -6.35 13.01 -13.30
N HIS A 166 -6.83 11.98 -12.58
CA HIS A 166 -7.10 10.64 -13.13
C HIS A 166 -8.57 10.25 -12.90
N PRO A 167 -9.54 10.88 -13.57
CA PRO A 167 -10.97 10.70 -13.30
C PRO A 167 -11.47 9.26 -13.56
N ASP A 168 -10.81 8.53 -14.46
CA ASP A 168 -11.18 7.14 -14.79
C ASP A 168 -10.59 6.12 -13.80
N MET A 169 -9.62 6.52 -12.97
CA MET A 169 -8.99 5.65 -11.97
C MET A 169 -9.97 5.27 -10.89
N ILE A 170 -10.01 3.99 -10.54
CA ILE A 170 -10.79 3.49 -9.41
C ILE A 170 -9.97 3.69 -8.12
N VAL A 171 -10.55 4.37 -7.13
CA VAL A 171 -9.91 4.56 -5.83
C VAL A 171 -10.54 3.62 -4.81
N VAL A 172 -9.78 2.62 -4.36
CA VAL A 172 -10.16 1.73 -3.25
C VAL A 172 -9.69 2.39 -1.95
N ALA A 173 -10.61 2.96 -1.19
CA ALA A 173 -10.30 3.83 -0.08
C ALA A 173 -10.89 3.33 1.24
N ASN A 174 -10.07 3.37 2.30
CA ASN A 174 -10.53 3.06 3.65
C ASN A 174 -11.45 4.17 4.17
N CYS A 175 -12.74 3.87 4.32
CA CYS A 175 -13.73 4.82 4.81
C CYS A 175 -13.65 5.08 6.32
N ASP A 176 -12.93 4.26 7.07
CA ASP A 176 -12.71 4.44 8.51
C ASP A 176 -11.63 5.48 8.82
N ASP A 177 -10.82 5.84 7.83
CA ASP A 177 -9.79 6.85 7.93
C ASP A 177 -10.29 8.19 7.34
N VAL A 178 -10.38 9.22 8.18
CA VAL A 178 -10.90 10.55 7.82
C VAL A 178 -10.06 11.22 6.73
N LEU A 179 -8.73 11.08 6.79
CA LEU A 179 -7.80 11.71 5.84
C LEU A 179 -7.83 11.00 4.49
N VAL A 180 -7.89 9.67 4.49
CA VAL A 180 -8.09 8.86 3.28
C VAL A 180 -9.43 9.19 2.65
N THR A 181 -10.50 9.23 3.45
CA THR A 181 -11.82 9.62 2.96
C THR A 181 -11.78 11.02 2.34
N SER A 182 -11.13 11.99 2.98
CA SER A 182 -10.98 13.35 2.42
C SER A 182 -10.26 13.35 1.08
N ALA A 183 -9.18 12.59 0.95
CA ALA A 183 -8.41 12.51 -0.29
C ALA A 183 -9.21 11.90 -1.45
N ALA A 184 -10.09 10.93 -1.17
CA ALA A 184 -10.87 10.21 -2.17
C ALA A 184 -12.29 10.77 -2.40
N TYR A 185 -12.75 11.70 -1.56
CA TYR A 185 -14.18 12.11 -1.48
C TYR A 185 -14.76 12.64 -2.79
N ASP A 186 -13.96 13.36 -3.56
CA ASP A 186 -14.39 13.98 -4.82
C ASP A 186 -14.07 13.12 -6.06
N ALA A 187 -13.50 11.91 -5.86
CA ALA A 187 -13.19 11.04 -6.98
C ALA A 187 -14.48 10.46 -7.60
N GLN A 188 -14.47 10.27 -8.92
CA GLN A 188 -15.64 9.80 -9.65
C GLN A 188 -15.93 8.30 -9.40
N ASN A 189 -14.87 7.51 -9.24
CA ASN A 189 -14.94 6.07 -9.09
C ASN A 189 -14.31 5.64 -7.76
N VAL A 190 -15.11 5.55 -6.69
CA VAL A 190 -14.61 5.13 -5.37
C VAL A 190 -15.25 3.82 -4.95
N VAL A 191 -14.41 2.91 -4.47
CA VAL A 191 -14.81 1.69 -3.76
C VAL A 191 -14.46 1.88 -2.29
N TRP A 192 -15.47 2.12 -1.46
CA TRP A 192 -15.30 2.32 -0.03
C TRP A 192 -15.16 1.00 0.71
N VAL A 193 -14.12 0.91 1.54
CA VAL A 193 -13.81 -0.29 2.33
C VAL A 193 -13.76 0.07 3.80
N ALA A 194 -14.52 -0.62 4.64
CA ALA A 194 -14.32 -0.58 6.08
C ALA A 194 -13.14 -1.49 6.44
N ALA A 195 -11.95 -0.91 6.45
CA ALA A 195 -10.70 -1.64 6.68
C ALA A 195 -10.20 -1.55 8.14
N GLY A 196 -10.95 -0.88 8.98
CA GLY A 196 -10.63 -0.54 10.36
C GLY A 196 -10.04 0.86 10.46
N GLY A 197 -10.55 1.63 11.42
CA GLY A 197 -10.00 2.93 11.79
C GLY A 197 -8.63 2.74 12.42
N GLY A 198 -7.61 3.40 11.85
CA GLY A 198 -6.28 3.42 12.43
C GLY A 198 -6.18 4.34 13.63
N TRP A 199 -5.16 5.19 13.65
CA TRP A 199 -4.90 6.14 14.72
C TRP A 199 -5.83 7.36 14.69
N ALA A 200 -6.84 7.40 15.56
CA ALA A 200 -7.87 8.45 15.59
C ALA A 200 -7.32 9.85 15.94
N ASN A 201 -6.19 9.92 16.66
CA ASN A 201 -5.63 11.18 17.16
C ASN A 201 -5.07 12.09 16.04
N ASP A 202 -4.82 11.56 14.86
CA ASP A 202 -4.32 12.33 13.72
C ASP A 202 -5.43 13.03 12.91
N SER A 203 -6.69 12.75 13.24
CA SER A 203 -7.85 13.30 12.54
C SER A 203 -8.94 13.77 13.51
N ILE A 204 -8.56 14.66 14.43
CA ILE A 204 -9.48 15.31 15.38
C ILE A 204 -10.26 16.45 14.73
N SER A 205 -9.78 17.00 13.62
CA SER A 205 -10.45 18.02 12.83
C SER A 205 -10.59 17.59 11.37
N CYS A 206 -11.66 18.06 10.75
CA CYS A 206 -11.94 17.81 9.34
C CYS A 206 -10.88 18.49 8.47
N PRO A 207 -10.16 17.75 7.60
CA PRO A 207 -9.11 18.32 6.76
C PRO A 207 -9.64 19.32 5.71
N ARG A 208 -10.97 19.32 5.48
CA ARG A 208 -11.64 20.16 4.49
C ARG A 208 -12.21 21.44 5.07
N SER A 209 -12.74 21.39 6.31
CA SER A 209 -13.43 22.53 6.93
C SER A 209 -12.75 23.05 8.19
N GLY A 210 -11.87 22.28 8.82
CA GLY A 210 -11.30 22.58 10.13
C GLY A 210 -12.20 22.25 11.31
N GLU A 211 -13.48 21.91 11.08
CA GLU A 211 -14.45 21.56 12.10
C GLU A 211 -14.08 20.27 12.85
N PRO A 212 -14.50 20.10 14.11
CA PRO A 212 -14.24 18.88 14.86
C PRO A 212 -14.82 17.63 14.20
N ILE A 213 -14.09 16.54 14.25
CA ILE A 213 -14.57 15.19 13.90
C ILE A 213 -15.19 14.55 15.14
N ILE A 214 -16.46 14.22 15.05
CA ILE A 214 -17.19 13.44 16.06
C ILE A 214 -17.10 11.97 15.69
N ARG A 215 -16.92 11.10 16.70
CA ARG A 215 -16.83 9.65 16.52
C ARG A 215 -17.83 8.97 17.45
N ASP A 216 -18.53 7.96 16.91
CA ASP A 216 -19.46 7.11 17.66
C ASP A 216 -19.30 5.66 17.17
N GLY A 217 -18.68 4.82 17.97
CA GLY A 217 -18.29 3.47 17.56
C GLY A 217 -17.36 3.49 16.34
N ASP A 218 -17.76 2.79 15.30
CA ASP A 218 -17.03 2.75 14.02
C ASP A 218 -17.43 3.91 13.06
N ASP A 219 -18.41 4.75 13.44
CA ASP A 219 -18.84 5.86 12.61
C ASP A 219 -18.15 7.18 12.98
N TRP A 220 -18.12 8.11 12.03
CA TRP A 220 -17.56 9.44 12.25
C TRP A 220 -18.17 10.47 11.28
N TRP A 221 -18.23 11.75 11.71
CA TRP A 221 -18.68 12.89 10.90
C TRP A 221 -18.05 14.20 11.34
N SER A 222 -18.01 15.17 10.43
CA SER A 222 -17.67 16.56 10.76
C SER A 222 -18.85 17.28 11.39
N SER A 223 -18.65 17.95 12.52
CA SER A 223 -19.74 18.58 13.29
C SER A 223 -20.47 19.71 12.55
N GLY A 224 -19.85 20.34 11.57
CA GLY A 224 -20.38 21.51 10.89
C GLY A 224 -20.62 21.34 9.39
N THR A 225 -20.48 20.12 8.85
CA THR A 225 -20.60 19.86 7.41
C THR A 225 -21.25 18.51 7.13
N ASP A 226 -21.55 18.23 5.85
CA ASP A 226 -22.05 16.92 5.42
C ASP A 226 -20.94 15.88 5.26
N PHE A 227 -19.68 16.23 5.55
CA PHE A 227 -18.56 15.32 5.45
C PHE A 227 -18.61 14.26 6.56
N ARG A 228 -18.78 13.01 6.18
CA ARG A 228 -18.95 11.88 7.09
C ARG A 228 -18.38 10.60 6.51
N ARG A 229 -18.29 9.59 7.35
CA ARG A 229 -17.92 8.24 6.94
C ARG A 229 -18.85 7.75 5.83
N PRO A 230 -18.30 7.40 4.65
CA PRO A 230 -19.09 6.79 3.59
C PRO A 230 -19.56 5.37 3.96
N THR A 231 -20.69 4.96 3.40
CA THR A 231 -21.15 3.58 3.53
C THR A 231 -20.18 2.65 2.79
N PRO A 232 -19.55 1.67 3.45
CA PRO A 232 -18.65 0.76 2.79
C PRO A 232 -19.37 -0.20 1.85
N THR A 233 -18.74 -0.50 0.72
CA THR A 233 -19.15 -1.59 -0.19
C THR A 233 -18.44 -2.90 0.15
N TRP A 234 -17.29 -2.83 0.82
CA TRP A 234 -16.55 -3.95 1.32
C TRP A 234 -16.25 -3.77 2.80
N TRP A 235 -16.42 -4.84 3.58
CA TRP A 235 -16.07 -4.86 5.01
C TRP A 235 -15.71 -6.28 5.45
N PHE A 236 -15.26 -6.44 6.68
CA PHE A 236 -14.96 -7.73 7.28
C PHE A 236 -15.45 -7.81 8.73
N ASP A 237 -15.72 -9.01 9.18
CA ASP A 237 -15.90 -9.38 10.58
C ASP A 237 -14.81 -10.36 11.02
N ASP A 238 -15.01 -11.05 12.15
CA ASP A 238 -14.01 -11.95 12.70
C ASP A 238 -13.76 -13.20 11.83
N ASP A 239 -14.72 -13.61 11.02
CA ASP A 239 -14.66 -14.84 10.24
C ASP A 239 -14.67 -14.62 8.73
N SER A 240 -15.27 -13.53 8.28
CA SER A 240 -15.64 -13.37 6.87
C SER A 240 -15.28 -12.00 6.30
N ILE A 241 -15.22 -11.94 4.99
CA ILE A 241 -15.24 -10.73 4.18
C ILE A 241 -16.59 -10.63 3.48
N HIS A 242 -17.08 -9.41 3.38
CA HIS A 242 -18.35 -9.06 2.75
C HIS A 242 -18.12 -8.04 1.64
N GLY A 243 -18.89 -8.15 0.57
CA GLY A 243 -18.77 -7.30 -0.60
C GLY A 243 -20.12 -6.95 -1.23
N PRO A 244 -20.10 -6.30 -2.41
CA PRO A 244 -21.31 -5.90 -3.11
C PRO A 244 -22.18 -7.12 -3.48
N ASP A 245 -23.45 -6.86 -3.78
CA ASP A 245 -24.45 -7.84 -4.21
C ASP A 245 -24.65 -9.01 -3.22
N GLY A 246 -24.37 -8.78 -1.92
CA GLY A 246 -24.50 -9.80 -0.88
C GLY A 246 -23.36 -10.82 -0.86
N PHE A 247 -22.25 -10.55 -1.52
CA PHE A 247 -21.08 -11.43 -1.48
C PHE A 247 -20.58 -11.61 -0.05
N THR A 248 -20.33 -12.85 0.34
CA THR A 248 -19.73 -13.21 1.61
C THR A 248 -18.85 -14.45 1.44
N ALA A 249 -17.64 -14.42 2.00
CA ALA A 249 -16.72 -15.55 1.98
C ALA A 249 -15.90 -15.62 3.28
N PRO A 250 -15.50 -16.81 3.74
CA PRO A 250 -14.61 -16.95 4.88
C PRO A 250 -13.25 -16.30 4.61
N LEU A 251 -12.78 -15.44 5.51
CA LEU A 251 -11.49 -14.77 5.41
C LEU A 251 -10.46 -15.44 6.31
N ARG A 252 -9.69 -16.37 5.76
CA ARG A 252 -8.65 -17.11 6.47
C ARG A 252 -7.28 -16.57 6.04
N LEU A 253 -6.56 -15.96 6.99
CA LEU A 253 -5.25 -15.35 6.74
C LEU A 253 -4.15 -16.06 7.53
N ASN A 254 -2.98 -16.22 6.92
CA ASN A 254 -1.76 -16.62 7.63
C ASN A 254 -1.14 -15.49 8.45
N LEU A 255 -1.50 -14.23 8.15
CA LEU A 255 -1.06 -13.05 8.90
C LEU A 255 -2.12 -12.69 9.95
N PRO A 256 -1.75 -12.60 11.24
CA PRO A 256 -2.69 -12.28 12.32
C PRO A 256 -3.04 -10.79 12.35
N GLY A 257 -4.06 -10.45 13.12
CA GLY A 257 -4.44 -9.10 13.47
C GLY A 257 -5.53 -8.50 12.59
N LYS A 258 -6.32 -7.62 13.21
CA LYS A 258 -7.46 -6.94 12.58
C LYS A 258 -7.01 -6.08 11.38
N ALA A 259 -5.87 -5.42 11.49
CA ALA A 259 -5.31 -4.61 10.40
C ALA A 259 -4.98 -5.45 9.15
N ASN A 260 -4.49 -6.67 9.30
CA ASN A 260 -4.25 -7.55 8.16
C ASN A 260 -5.54 -8.03 7.48
N ARG A 261 -6.64 -8.15 8.24
CA ARG A 261 -7.97 -8.40 7.65
C ARG A 261 -8.45 -7.22 6.82
N GLY A 262 -8.27 -5.99 7.34
CA GLY A 262 -8.54 -4.76 6.59
C GLY A 262 -7.69 -4.63 5.33
N ASN A 263 -6.38 -4.91 5.43
CA ASN A 263 -5.46 -4.94 4.29
C ASN A 263 -5.90 -5.96 3.23
N ALA A 264 -6.31 -7.16 3.66
CA ALA A 264 -6.81 -8.21 2.76
C ALA A 264 -8.12 -7.78 2.08
N THR A 265 -9.04 -7.15 2.81
CA THR A 265 -10.30 -6.66 2.26
C THR A 265 -10.06 -5.61 1.18
N GLN A 266 -9.13 -4.67 1.41
CA GLN A 266 -8.76 -3.68 0.39
C GLN A 266 -8.05 -4.32 -0.82
N ALA A 267 -7.19 -5.31 -0.60
CA ALA A 267 -6.52 -6.03 -1.68
C ALA A 267 -7.51 -6.82 -2.55
N VAL A 268 -8.50 -7.49 -1.93
CA VAL A 268 -9.58 -8.19 -2.64
C VAL A 268 -10.44 -7.20 -3.42
N ALA A 269 -10.88 -6.10 -2.79
CA ALA A 269 -11.66 -5.06 -3.45
C ALA A 269 -10.95 -4.49 -4.68
N ALA A 270 -9.63 -4.26 -4.58
CA ALA A 270 -8.81 -3.79 -5.69
C ALA A 270 -8.71 -4.81 -6.83
N ALA A 271 -8.48 -6.08 -6.52
CA ALA A 271 -8.40 -7.13 -7.52
C ALA A 271 -9.75 -7.36 -8.24
N VAL A 272 -10.86 -7.32 -7.48
CA VAL A 272 -12.21 -7.44 -8.04
C VAL A 272 -12.54 -6.25 -8.93
N ALA A 273 -12.16 -5.02 -8.54
CA ALA A 273 -12.29 -3.83 -9.39
C ALA A 273 -11.51 -3.98 -10.71
N MET A 274 -10.44 -4.76 -10.72
CA MET A 274 -9.67 -5.12 -11.91
C MET A 274 -10.17 -6.41 -12.61
N GLY A 275 -11.29 -6.97 -12.17
CA GLY A 275 -11.98 -8.09 -12.82
C GLY A 275 -11.63 -9.47 -12.27
N ALA A 276 -11.00 -9.58 -11.10
CA ALA A 276 -10.82 -10.85 -10.43
C ALA A 276 -12.16 -11.41 -9.92
N GLU A 277 -12.28 -12.73 -9.91
CA GLU A 277 -13.42 -13.39 -9.28
C GLU A 277 -13.28 -13.24 -7.75
N PRO A 278 -14.32 -12.79 -7.02
CA PRO A 278 -14.20 -12.47 -5.60
C PRO A 278 -13.72 -13.64 -4.74
N THR A 279 -14.26 -14.83 -4.90
CA THR A 279 -13.86 -16.01 -4.10
C THR A 279 -12.40 -16.38 -4.34
N ALA A 280 -11.98 -16.40 -5.60
CA ALA A 280 -10.59 -16.69 -5.95
C ALA A 280 -9.61 -15.64 -5.38
N ALA A 281 -10.01 -14.36 -5.40
CA ALA A 281 -9.22 -13.28 -4.80
C ALA A 281 -9.09 -13.45 -3.27
N VAL A 282 -10.18 -13.82 -2.57
CA VAL A 282 -10.16 -14.10 -1.11
C VAL A 282 -9.27 -15.29 -0.79
N GLU A 283 -9.35 -16.38 -1.52
CA GLU A 283 -8.48 -17.54 -1.34
C GLU A 283 -7.00 -17.18 -1.55
N ALA A 284 -6.73 -16.40 -2.61
CA ALA A 284 -5.37 -15.99 -2.95
C ALA A 284 -4.71 -15.11 -1.85
N VAL A 285 -5.43 -14.14 -1.27
CA VAL A 285 -4.87 -13.32 -0.18
C VAL A 285 -4.58 -14.15 1.06
N GLY A 286 -5.35 -15.21 1.31
CA GLY A 286 -5.12 -16.16 2.41
C GLY A 286 -3.78 -16.89 2.32
N THR A 287 -3.21 -17.04 1.14
CA THR A 287 -1.91 -17.71 0.93
C THR A 287 -0.71 -16.85 1.33
N VAL A 288 -0.91 -15.54 1.52
CA VAL A 288 0.17 -14.61 1.87
C VAL A 288 0.66 -14.87 3.29
N GLY A 289 1.92 -15.23 3.41
CA GLY A 289 2.59 -15.54 4.67
C GLY A 289 3.45 -14.38 5.18
N GLU A 290 4.69 -14.66 5.57
CA GLU A 290 5.62 -13.67 6.11
C GLU A 290 5.82 -12.46 5.21
N VAL A 291 5.86 -11.28 5.81
CA VAL A 291 6.30 -10.03 5.17
C VAL A 291 7.64 -9.65 5.77
N ALA A 292 8.70 -9.75 4.98
CA ALA A 292 10.07 -9.50 5.43
C ALA A 292 10.19 -8.14 6.14
N GLY A 293 10.79 -8.16 7.34
CA GLY A 293 11.04 -6.97 8.15
C GLY A 293 9.81 -6.39 8.86
N ARG A 294 8.64 -7.07 8.83
CA ARG A 294 7.45 -6.56 9.53
C ARG A 294 6.78 -7.57 10.44
N TYR A 295 6.64 -8.79 9.99
CA TYR A 295 6.08 -9.89 10.73
C TYR A 295 6.86 -11.16 10.41
N GLY A 296 7.27 -11.87 11.42
CA GLY A 296 7.94 -13.16 11.25
C GLY A 296 7.84 -14.01 12.49
N VAL A 297 7.76 -15.32 12.29
CA VAL A 297 7.86 -16.30 13.36
C VAL A 297 9.16 -17.07 13.20
N ARG A 298 9.91 -17.21 14.28
CA ARG A 298 11.18 -17.96 14.31
C ARG A 298 11.18 -18.91 15.48
N GLN A 299 11.68 -20.11 15.24
CA GLN A 299 11.96 -21.08 16.29
C GLN A 299 13.36 -20.83 16.84
N VAL A 300 13.46 -20.60 18.15
CA VAL A 300 14.74 -20.41 18.86
C VAL A 300 14.79 -21.39 20.03
N GLY A 301 15.50 -22.49 19.87
CA GLY A 301 15.44 -23.63 20.79
C GLY A 301 14.01 -24.17 20.87
N ASP A 302 13.49 -24.30 22.09
CA ASP A 302 12.11 -24.77 22.34
C ASP A 302 11.05 -23.66 22.30
N HIS A 303 11.47 -22.41 21.99
CA HIS A 303 10.58 -21.25 21.97
C HIS A 303 10.20 -20.84 20.56
N SER A 304 8.92 -20.56 20.36
CA SER A 304 8.42 -19.86 19.16
C SER A 304 8.44 -18.36 19.42
N VAL A 305 9.28 -17.64 18.66
CA VAL A 305 9.44 -16.18 18.80
C VAL A 305 8.70 -15.49 17.67
N ARG A 306 7.67 -14.69 18.01
CA ARG A 306 6.97 -13.82 17.08
C ARG A 306 7.64 -12.43 17.08
N MET A 307 8.11 -12.00 15.95
CA MET A 307 8.72 -10.67 15.77
C MET A 307 7.74 -9.74 15.08
N LEU A 308 7.55 -8.55 15.65
CA LEU A 308 6.71 -7.48 15.13
C LEU A 308 7.56 -6.22 15.00
N LEU A 309 7.37 -5.46 13.93
CA LEU A 309 8.03 -4.16 13.73
C LEU A 309 6.98 -3.06 13.69
N ALA A 310 7.15 -2.06 14.55
CA ALA A 310 6.35 -0.84 14.56
C ALA A 310 7.27 0.38 14.46
N LYS A 311 6.87 1.41 13.71
CA LYS A 311 7.67 2.60 13.43
C LYS A 311 7.03 3.90 13.92
N ASN A 312 5.74 3.87 14.23
CA ASN A 312 4.96 5.02 14.65
C ASN A 312 3.86 4.59 15.63
N PRO A 313 3.15 5.53 16.30
CA PRO A 313 2.13 5.19 17.29
C PRO A 313 1.05 4.24 16.77
N ALA A 314 0.57 4.45 15.55
CA ALA A 314 -0.44 3.59 14.92
C ALA A 314 0.07 2.14 14.74
N GLY A 315 1.29 2.00 14.24
CA GLY A 315 1.95 0.68 14.08
C GLY A 315 2.20 -0.01 15.42
N TRP A 316 2.51 0.74 16.49
CA TRP A 316 2.65 0.19 17.83
C TRP A 316 1.34 -0.33 18.40
N GLN A 317 0.24 0.43 18.26
CA GLN A 317 -1.09 -0.05 18.69
C GLN A 317 -1.47 -1.34 17.97
N GLU A 318 -1.20 -1.41 16.66
CA GLU A 318 -1.43 -2.61 15.87
C GLU A 318 -0.58 -3.78 16.39
N ALA A 319 0.72 -3.58 16.57
CA ALA A 319 1.63 -4.61 17.07
C ALA A 319 1.22 -5.11 18.46
N LEU A 320 0.88 -4.21 19.37
CA LEU A 320 0.42 -4.55 20.72
C LEU A 320 -0.91 -5.35 20.69
N SER A 321 -1.81 -5.05 19.75
CA SER A 321 -3.06 -5.81 19.58
C SER A 321 -2.86 -7.23 19.07
N MET A 322 -1.70 -7.54 18.51
CA MET A 322 -1.32 -8.87 18.03
C MET A 322 -0.59 -9.73 19.06
N ILE A 323 -0.32 -9.19 20.24
CA ILE A 323 0.33 -9.95 21.32
C ILE A 323 -0.60 -11.06 21.77
N ASP A 324 -0.05 -12.27 21.83
CA ASP A 324 -0.75 -13.42 22.38
C ASP A 324 -0.85 -13.27 23.90
N PRO A 325 -2.06 -13.25 24.49
CA PRO A 325 -2.22 -13.16 25.94
C PRO A 325 -1.55 -14.29 26.71
N ASP A 326 -1.39 -15.46 26.07
CA ASP A 326 -0.77 -16.65 26.66
C ASP A 326 0.74 -16.74 26.39
N ALA A 327 1.34 -15.69 25.81
CA ALA A 327 2.77 -15.66 25.54
C ALA A 327 3.59 -15.71 26.84
N ALA A 328 4.62 -16.55 26.88
CA ALA A 328 5.51 -16.71 28.02
C ALA A 328 6.28 -15.43 28.40
N GLY A 329 6.42 -14.49 27.48
CA GLY A 329 7.08 -13.21 27.72
C GLY A 329 7.01 -12.27 26.51
N LEU A 330 7.22 -11.00 26.79
CA LEU A 330 7.27 -9.93 25.80
C LEU A 330 8.61 -9.19 25.92
N VAL A 331 9.30 -9.03 24.80
CA VAL A 331 10.51 -8.21 24.72
C VAL A 331 10.23 -7.02 23.80
N ILE A 332 10.38 -5.82 24.31
CA ILE A 332 10.26 -4.56 23.57
C ILE A 332 11.65 -4.00 23.38
N ALA A 333 12.06 -3.81 22.14
CA ALA A 333 13.30 -3.12 21.76
C ALA A 333 12.95 -1.83 21.02
N VAL A 334 13.45 -0.71 21.51
CA VAL A 334 13.25 0.61 20.89
C VAL A 334 14.60 1.12 20.42
N ASN A 335 14.65 1.60 19.17
CA ASN A 335 15.84 2.13 18.55
C ASN A 335 15.56 3.53 17.97
N GLY A 336 16.35 4.53 18.38
CA GLY A 336 16.29 5.91 17.92
C GLY A 336 17.43 6.29 16.99
N GLN A 337 17.88 5.38 16.11
CA GLN A 337 18.93 5.69 15.14
C GLN A 337 18.33 6.17 13.80
N VAL A 338 19.09 7.08 13.13
CA VAL A 338 18.87 7.39 11.72
C VAL A 338 18.94 6.07 10.93
N PRO A 339 17.94 5.61 10.19
CA PRO A 339 16.91 6.35 9.47
C PRO A 339 15.50 6.36 10.10
N ASP A 340 15.33 5.84 11.31
CA ASP A 340 14.00 5.70 11.94
C ASP A 340 13.57 6.95 12.75
N GLY A 341 14.36 8.05 12.68
CA GLY A 341 14.18 9.28 13.44
C GLY A 341 14.90 9.28 14.79
N GLU A 342 15.60 10.37 15.10
CA GLU A 342 16.35 10.52 16.36
C GLU A 342 15.40 10.83 17.53
N ASP A 343 14.20 11.38 17.25
CA ASP A 343 13.22 11.76 18.24
C ASP A 343 12.21 10.63 18.49
N LEU A 344 12.28 10.06 19.69
CA LEU A 344 11.38 8.99 20.16
C LEU A 344 10.21 9.54 20.99
N SER A 345 9.99 10.86 21.05
CA SER A 345 8.90 11.44 21.83
C SER A 345 7.50 10.96 21.44
N TRP A 346 7.32 10.48 20.22
CA TRP A 346 6.08 9.84 19.76
C TRP A 346 5.70 8.57 20.56
N LEU A 347 6.64 7.96 21.32
CA LEU A 347 6.33 6.83 22.22
C LEU A 347 5.39 7.24 23.36
N TRP A 348 5.29 8.53 23.70
CA TRP A 348 4.33 9.04 24.67
C TRP A 348 2.87 8.85 24.23
N ASP A 349 2.64 8.76 22.94
CA ASP A 349 1.31 8.54 22.37
C ASP A 349 0.93 7.05 22.38
N VAL A 350 1.88 6.15 22.62
CA VAL A 350 1.65 4.70 22.66
C VAL A 350 1.12 4.29 24.03
N ARG A 351 0.03 3.54 24.05
CA ARG A 351 -0.49 2.90 25.27
C ARG A 351 0.06 1.49 25.34
N PHE A 352 1.08 1.31 26.17
CA PHE A 352 1.69 0.01 26.44
C PHE A 352 0.81 -0.86 27.36
#